data_71bfa6f4e95df0199ff2b40491231864
#
_entry.id   71bfa6f4e95df0199ff2b40491231864
#
_cell.length_a   1.000
_cell.length_b   1.000
_cell.length_c   1.000
_cell.angle_alpha   90.00
_cell.angle_beta   90.00
_cell.angle_gamma   90.00
#
_symmetry.space_group_name_H-M   'P 1'
#
loop_
_entity.id
_entity.type
_entity.pdbx_description
1 polymer ?
#
loop_
_entity_poly.entity_id
_entity_poly.type
_entity_poly.pdbx_seq_one_letter_code
_entity_poly.pdbx_strand_id
1 'polypeptide(L)'
;MITGIVVALLLAVIVFQYMIIKIDKDKRHEAGHDKLTGLCNPEHLMQKMKELPDKKKNRLIIYSDIAEFKLINEIFGIEKGNEILLKQADIIKKHAVDGYLYGRVGEDHFVVIADEATFNEEYLYECRETLQNVLSDSVYNVRVCFGIYRTDNMNESLSFMCDKASFAVASIKDDTHSFIAYYDDTMLEAAIKYKTIVDEFDDAIKAGEFKMYLQPQISAKTLYFFPL
;
A
#
# COMPACT_ATOMS: atom_id res chain seq x y z
N MET A 1 30.45 3.56 -56.96
CA MET A 1 30.23 4.79 -56.19
C MET A 1 28.74 4.94 -55.74
N ILE A 2 27.78 4.82 -56.64
CA ILE A 2 26.31 4.97 -56.33
C ILE A 2 25.83 3.88 -55.32
N THR A 3 26.25 2.65 -55.45
CA THR A 3 25.88 1.54 -54.54
C THR A 3 26.34 1.78 -53.10
N GLY A 4 27.51 2.37 -52.88
CA GLY A 4 28.01 2.67 -51.53
C GLY A 4 27.19 3.79 -50.85
N ILE A 5 26.76 4.80 -51.64
CA ILE A 5 25.91 5.89 -51.12
C ILE A 5 24.53 5.36 -50.74
N VAL A 6 23.93 4.48 -51.54
CA VAL A 6 22.63 3.85 -51.24
C VAL A 6 22.69 3.01 -49.98
N VAL A 7 23.74 2.21 -49.82
CA VAL A 7 23.95 1.41 -48.59
C VAL A 7 24.13 2.29 -47.37
N ALA A 8 24.90 3.37 -47.47
CA ALA A 8 25.07 4.32 -46.35
C ALA A 8 23.76 5.00 -45.96
N LEU A 9 22.91 5.38 -46.91
CA LEU A 9 21.59 5.95 -46.66
C LEU A 9 20.64 4.96 -46.01
N LEU A 10 20.63 3.70 -46.46
CA LEU A 10 19.83 2.64 -45.82
C LEU A 10 20.26 2.39 -44.39
N LEU A 11 21.57 2.32 -44.11
CA LEU A 11 22.07 2.19 -42.74
C LEU A 11 21.69 3.38 -41.87
N ALA A 12 21.75 4.59 -42.36
CA ALA A 12 21.34 5.79 -41.66
C ALA A 12 19.85 5.75 -41.29
N VAL A 13 18.98 5.29 -42.21
CA VAL A 13 17.53 5.12 -41.95
C VAL A 13 17.29 4.04 -40.86
N ILE A 14 17.99 2.93 -40.93
CA ILE A 14 17.86 1.86 -39.91
C ILE A 14 18.29 2.35 -38.53
N VAL A 15 19.43 3.06 -38.45
CA VAL A 15 19.91 3.65 -37.19
C VAL A 15 18.92 4.69 -36.66
N PHE A 16 18.36 5.53 -37.51
CA PHE A 16 17.37 6.53 -37.15
C PHE A 16 16.07 5.87 -36.62
N GLN A 17 15.56 4.84 -37.30
CA GLN A 17 14.41 4.09 -36.86
C GLN A 17 14.68 3.41 -35.52
N TYR A 18 15.85 2.79 -35.33
CA TYR A 18 16.26 2.20 -34.07
C TYR A 18 16.30 3.24 -32.93
N MET A 19 16.85 4.43 -33.19
CA MET A 19 16.84 5.54 -32.21
C MET A 19 15.43 5.98 -31.83
N ILE A 20 14.52 6.15 -32.80
CA ILE A 20 13.13 6.49 -32.53
C ILE A 20 12.46 5.43 -31.66
N ILE A 21 12.61 4.14 -32.01
CA ILE A 21 12.04 3.04 -31.24
C ILE A 21 12.60 3.01 -29.82
N LYS A 22 13.90 3.26 -29.66
CA LYS A 22 14.54 3.32 -28.34
C LYS A 22 14.01 4.48 -27.52
N ILE A 23 13.93 5.68 -28.07
CA ILE A 23 13.39 6.88 -27.39
C ILE A 23 11.92 6.66 -26.97
N ASP A 24 11.11 6.07 -27.85
CA ASP A 24 9.71 5.77 -27.53
C ASP A 24 9.58 4.72 -26.42
N LYS A 25 10.44 3.70 -26.44
CA LYS A 25 10.51 2.69 -25.38
C LYS A 25 10.95 3.27 -24.03
N ASP A 26 11.96 4.14 -24.04
CA ASP A 26 12.45 4.80 -22.83
C ASP A 26 11.37 5.75 -22.26
N LYS A 27 10.67 6.53 -23.10
CA LYS A 27 9.54 7.38 -22.70
C LYS A 27 8.38 6.56 -22.12
N ARG A 28 8.04 5.43 -22.73
CA ARG A 28 6.99 4.54 -22.21
C ARG A 28 7.40 3.91 -20.87
N HIS A 29 8.67 3.57 -20.73
CA HIS A 29 9.20 3.04 -19.47
C HIS A 29 9.12 4.11 -18.36
N GLU A 30 9.55 5.35 -18.64
CA GLU A 30 9.45 6.47 -17.69
C GLU A 30 7.98 6.79 -17.34
N ALA A 31 7.08 6.76 -18.33
CA ALA A 31 5.66 7.02 -18.12
C ALA A 31 4.96 5.92 -17.30
N GLY A 32 5.51 4.69 -17.28
CA GLY A 32 4.93 3.55 -16.57
C GLY A 32 5.41 3.37 -15.13
N HIS A 33 6.36 4.20 -14.66
CA HIS A 33 6.98 4.01 -13.34
C HIS A 33 6.82 5.25 -12.46
N ASP A 34 6.74 5.02 -11.15
CA ASP A 34 6.79 6.08 -10.15
C ASP A 34 8.19 6.72 -10.15
N LYS A 35 8.24 8.04 -10.26
CA LYS A 35 9.50 8.79 -10.43
C LYS A 35 10.44 8.71 -9.23
N LEU A 36 9.90 8.55 -8.02
CA LEU A 36 10.70 8.45 -6.81
C LEU A 36 11.25 7.04 -6.63
N THR A 37 10.39 6.04 -6.70
CA THR A 37 10.72 4.67 -6.30
C THR A 37 11.15 3.78 -7.46
N GLY A 38 10.79 4.16 -8.70
CA GLY A 38 11.03 3.34 -9.90
C GLY A 38 10.18 2.08 -9.98
N LEU A 39 9.21 1.89 -9.08
CA LEU A 39 8.22 0.82 -9.15
C LEU A 39 7.16 1.14 -10.20
N CYS A 40 6.34 0.16 -10.60
CA CYS A 40 5.21 0.45 -11.47
C CYS A 40 4.29 1.51 -10.84
N ASN A 41 3.83 2.45 -11.66
CA ASN A 41 2.71 3.29 -11.29
C ASN A 41 1.38 2.50 -11.42
N PRO A 42 0.23 3.04 -10.95
CA PRO A 42 -1.04 2.31 -10.99
C PRO A 42 -1.46 1.86 -12.38
N GLU A 43 -1.24 2.70 -13.40
CA GLU A 43 -1.63 2.40 -14.78
C GLU A 43 -0.82 1.25 -15.36
N HIS A 44 0.49 1.26 -15.15
CA HIS A 44 1.37 0.21 -15.64
C HIS A 44 1.18 -1.10 -14.86
N LEU A 45 0.92 -1.02 -13.55
CA LEU A 45 0.59 -2.18 -12.74
C LEU A 45 -0.69 -2.86 -13.25
N MET A 46 -1.74 -2.07 -13.55
CA MET A 46 -2.99 -2.58 -14.16
C MET A 46 -2.75 -3.21 -15.53
N GLN A 47 -1.88 -2.62 -16.35
CA GLN A 47 -1.55 -3.18 -17.65
C GLN A 47 -0.84 -4.54 -17.49
N LYS A 48 0.18 -4.63 -16.65
CA LYS A 48 0.90 -5.88 -16.39
C LYS A 48 -0.02 -6.95 -15.79
N MET A 49 -0.95 -6.56 -14.93
CA MET A 49 -1.94 -7.48 -14.36
C MET A 49 -2.82 -8.12 -15.45
N LYS A 50 -3.19 -7.36 -16.50
CA LYS A 50 -3.94 -7.89 -17.65
C LYS A 50 -3.14 -8.91 -18.48
N GLU A 51 -1.82 -8.80 -18.45
CA GLU A 51 -0.89 -9.66 -19.20
C GLU A 51 -0.55 -10.96 -18.44
N LEU A 52 -0.98 -11.11 -17.18
CA LEU A 52 -0.75 -12.33 -16.41
C LEU A 52 -1.35 -13.55 -17.10
N PRO A 53 -0.57 -14.63 -17.27
CA PRO A 53 -0.95 -15.78 -18.09
C PRO A 53 -2.10 -16.61 -17.50
N ASP A 54 -2.16 -16.72 -16.17
CA ASP A 54 -3.20 -17.48 -15.47
C ASP A 54 -3.95 -16.58 -14.49
N LYS A 55 -5.14 -16.17 -14.89
CA LYS A 55 -6.00 -15.27 -14.11
C LYS A 55 -6.86 -15.97 -13.05
N LYS A 56 -6.87 -17.31 -13.04
CA LYS A 56 -7.58 -18.13 -12.05
C LYS A 56 -6.66 -18.71 -10.98
N LYS A 57 -5.36 -18.38 -11.05
CA LYS A 57 -4.40 -18.80 -10.04
C LYS A 57 -4.60 -18.00 -8.76
N ASN A 58 -4.56 -18.68 -7.61
CA ASN A 58 -4.62 -18.01 -6.32
C ASN A 58 -3.48 -17.02 -6.16
N ARG A 59 -3.82 -15.77 -5.89
CA ARG A 59 -2.87 -14.67 -5.71
C ARG A 59 -3.16 -13.90 -4.44
N LEU A 60 -2.11 -13.32 -3.91
CA LEU A 60 -2.17 -12.41 -2.79
C LEU A 60 -1.96 -10.99 -3.30
N ILE A 61 -2.86 -10.12 -2.93
CA ILE A 61 -2.74 -8.68 -3.12
C ILE A 61 -2.31 -8.13 -1.76
N ILE A 62 -1.03 -7.78 -1.66
CA ILE A 62 -0.43 -7.25 -0.44
C ILE A 62 -0.38 -5.73 -0.58
N TYR A 63 -1.18 -5.05 0.19
CA TYR A 63 -1.26 -3.59 0.26
C TYR A 63 -0.54 -3.10 1.51
N SER A 64 0.32 -2.11 1.38
CA SER A 64 1.00 -1.50 2.52
C SER A 64 0.65 -0.03 2.68
N ASP A 65 0.57 0.39 3.94
CA ASP A 65 0.29 1.76 4.39
C ASP A 65 1.28 2.11 5.52
N ILE A 66 1.88 3.29 5.46
CA ILE A 66 2.74 3.79 6.53
C ILE A 66 1.90 4.65 7.47
N ALA A 67 1.72 4.18 8.69
CA ALA A 67 0.90 4.90 9.66
C ALA A 67 1.42 6.32 9.87
N GLU A 68 0.48 7.29 9.78
CA GLU A 68 0.76 8.72 9.99
C GLU A 68 1.86 9.30 9.09
N PHE A 69 2.01 8.81 7.85
CA PHE A 69 3.05 9.25 6.92
C PHE A 69 3.07 10.77 6.70
N LYS A 70 1.89 11.40 6.66
CA LYS A 70 1.78 12.85 6.56
C LYS A 70 2.41 13.56 7.77
N LEU A 71 2.21 13.02 8.98
CA LEU A 71 2.82 13.57 10.20
C LEU A 71 4.33 13.40 10.19
N ILE A 72 4.84 12.28 9.67
CA ILE A 72 6.28 12.08 9.47
C ILE A 72 6.86 13.18 8.56
N ASN A 73 6.20 13.47 7.44
CA ASN A 73 6.62 14.54 6.53
C ASN A 73 6.61 15.93 7.19
N GLU A 74 5.62 16.22 8.04
CA GLU A 74 5.51 17.50 8.75
C GLU A 74 6.62 17.65 9.81
N ILE A 75 6.95 16.57 10.53
CA ILE A 75 7.95 16.63 11.63
C ILE A 75 9.38 16.54 11.11
N PHE A 76 9.65 15.61 10.18
CA PHE A 76 11.01 15.25 9.75
C PHE A 76 11.37 15.75 8.35
N GLY A 77 10.40 16.36 7.65
CA GLY A 77 10.57 16.86 6.30
C GLY A 77 10.33 15.81 5.21
N ILE A 78 10.00 16.30 4.01
CA ILE A 78 9.68 15.48 2.83
C ILE A 78 10.86 14.58 2.42
N GLU A 79 12.10 15.04 2.59
CA GLU A 79 13.30 14.25 2.27
C GLU A 79 13.38 12.97 3.10
N LYS A 80 13.03 13.07 4.39
CA LYS A 80 13.00 11.91 5.27
C LYS A 80 11.86 10.95 4.93
N GLY A 81 10.68 11.47 4.59
CA GLY A 81 9.59 10.66 4.04
C GLY A 81 9.99 9.94 2.76
N ASN A 82 10.67 10.62 1.84
CA ASN A 82 11.19 10.02 0.62
C ASN A 82 12.22 8.91 0.90
N GLU A 83 13.10 9.06 1.90
CA GLU A 83 14.03 8.02 2.33
C GLU A 83 13.29 6.76 2.77
N ILE A 84 12.21 6.90 3.55
CA ILE A 84 11.36 5.79 4.01
C ILE A 84 10.75 5.07 2.80
N LEU A 85 10.17 5.81 1.86
CA LEU A 85 9.55 5.24 0.65
C LEU A 85 10.57 4.50 -0.23
N LEU A 86 11.77 5.06 -0.39
CA LEU A 86 12.85 4.42 -1.16
C LEU A 86 13.31 3.12 -0.51
N LYS A 87 13.49 3.10 0.82
CA LYS A 87 13.86 1.87 1.54
C LYS A 87 12.81 0.78 1.39
N GLN A 88 11.53 1.12 1.50
CA GLN A 88 10.44 0.16 1.27
C GLN A 88 10.46 -0.37 -0.16
N ALA A 89 10.63 0.49 -1.15
CA ALA A 89 10.72 0.10 -2.56
C ALA A 89 11.92 -0.83 -2.83
N ASP A 90 13.05 -0.59 -2.21
CA ASP A 90 14.25 -1.41 -2.37
C ASP A 90 14.06 -2.81 -1.77
N ILE A 91 13.37 -2.91 -0.63
CA ILE A 91 13.02 -4.22 -0.03
C ILE A 91 12.06 -4.97 -0.94
N ILE A 92 11.01 -4.31 -1.46
CA ILE A 92 10.09 -4.93 -2.42
C ILE A 92 10.85 -5.49 -3.63
N LYS A 93 11.76 -4.71 -4.21
CA LYS A 93 12.59 -5.15 -5.35
C LYS A 93 13.51 -6.31 -5.00
N LYS A 94 14.10 -6.30 -3.81
CA LYS A 94 15.00 -7.37 -3.33
C LYS A 94 14.28 -8.72 -3.21
N HIS A 95 13.02 -8.71 -2.77
CA HIS A 95 12.20 -9.91 -2.59
C HIS A 95 11.30 -10.23 -3.79
N ALA A 96 11.41 -9.45 -4.86
CA ALA A 96 10.64 -9.72 -6.07
C ALA A 96 11.08 -11.04 -6.74
N VAL A 97 10.13 -11.94 -6.93
CA VAL A 97 10.31 -13.21 -7.63
C VAL A 97 9.69 -13.09 -9.02
N ASP A 98 10.15 -13.91 -9.97
CA ASP A 98 9.58 -13.97 -11.31
C ASP A 98 8.06 -14.23 -11.23
N GLY A 99 7.31 -13.41 -11.95
CA GLY A 99 5.83 -13.45 -11.95
C GLY A 99 5.15 -12.61 -10.87
N TYR A 100 5.90 -11.98 -9.95
CA TYR A 100 5.35 -10.98 -9.06
C TYR A 100 5.22 -9.63 -9.77
N LEU A 101 4.14 -8.92 -9.46
CA LEU A 101 3.96 -7.54 -9.88
C LEU A 101 4.00 -6.65 -8.64
N TYR A 102 4.60 -5.48 -8.78
CA TYR A 102 4.70 -4.54 -7.68
C TYR A 102 4.65 -3.09 -8.19
N GLY A 103 4.02 -2.24 -7.42
CA GLY A 103 3.86 -0.83 -7.76
C GLY A 103 3.60 0.04 -6.56
N ARG A 104 3.74 1.35 -6.76
CA ARG A 104 3.32 2.38 -5.84
C ARG A 104 2.01 2.98 -6.34
N VAL A 105 0.95 2.85 -5.53
CA VAL A 105 -0.42 3.19 -5.95
C VAL A 105 -0.96 4.46 -5.28
N GLY A 106 -0.22 5.03 -4.36
CA GLY A 106 -0.57 6.25 -3.63
C GLY A 106 0.65 6.94 -3.05
N GLU A 107 0.44 7.91 -2.15
CA GLU A 107 1.51 8.68 -1.52
C GLU A 107 2.51 7.80 -0.75
N ASP A 108 2.00 6.91 0.09
CA ASP A 108 2.75 5.95 0.90
C ASP A 108 2.24 4.51 0.73
N HIS A 109 1.43 4.28 -0.31
CA HIS A 109 0.78 3.01 -0.56
C HIS A 109 1.53 2.21 -1.64
N PHE A 110 1.92 0.99 -1.27
CA PHE A 110 2.52 0.05 -2.21
C PHE A 110 1.65 -1.19 -2.34
N VAL A 111 1.71 -1.80 -3.50
CA VAL A 111 1.02 -3.05 -3.80
C VAL A 111 1.99 -4.06 -4.36
N VAL A 112 1.94 -5.27 -3.83
CA VAL A 112 2.60 -6.44 -4.39
C VAL A 112 1.53 -7.48 -4.73
N ILE A 113 1.54 -7.95 -5.97
CA ILE A 113 0.70 -9.04 -6.44
C ILE A 113 1.60 -10.28 -6.54
N ALA A 114 1.42 -11.20 -5.60
CA ALA A 114 2.23 -12.38 -5.46
C ALA A 114 1.43 -13.65 -5.77
N ASP A 115 2.12 -14.70 -6.18
CA ASP A 115 1.56 -16.04 -6.24
C ASP A 115 1.50 -16.61 -4.82
N GLU A 116 0.31 -17.04 -4.36
CA GLU A 116 0.13 -17.57 -3.02
C GLU A 116 1.05 -18.76 -2.72
N ALA A 117 1.30 -19.62 -3.72
CA ALA A 117 2.11 -20.83 -3.55
C ALA A 117 3.60 -20.56 -3.32
N THR A 118 4.10 -19.39 -3.77
CA THR A 118 5.51 -19.01 -3.66
C THR A 118 5.75 -17.82 -2.74
N PHE A 119 4.69 -17.27 -2.19
CA PHE A 119 4.80 -16.11 -1.32
C PHE A 119 5.49 -16.45 0.00
N ASN A 120 6.48 -15.64 0.36
CA ASN A 120 7.17 -15.68 1.64
C ASN A 120 6.93 -14.37 2.38
N GLU A 121 6.42 -14.45 3.60
CA GLU A 121 6.16 -13.28 4.44
C GLU A 121 7.44 -12.59 4.93
N GLU A 122 8.61 -13.19 4.75
CA GLU A 122 9.89 -12.66 5.25
C GLU A 122 10.12 -11.21 4.85
N TYR A 123 9.69 -10.82 3.63
CA TYR A 123 9.84 -9.44 3.19
C TYR A 123 9.00 -8.45 4.02
N LEU A 124 7.85 -8.87 4.58
CA LEU A 124 7.00 -8.03 5.44
C LEU A 124 7.71 -7.71 6.76
N TYR A 125 8.37 -8.72 7.33
CA TYR A 125 9.16 -8.57 8.55
C TYR A 125 10.41 -7.72 8.32
N GLU A 126 11.15 -7.95 7.23
CA GLU A 126 12.30 -7.13 6.86
C GLU A 126 11.90 -5.67 6.63
N CYS A 127 10.77 -5.45 5.95
CA CYS A 127 10.24 -4.11 5.71
C CYS A 127 9.91 -3.41 7.03
N ARG A 128 9.18 -4.06 7.93
CA ARG A 128 8.88 -3.54 9.26
C ARG A 128 10.15 -3.17 10.03
N GLU A 129 11.09 -4.09 10.16
CA GLU A 129 12.32 -3.89 10.91
C GLU A 129 13.16 -2.75 10.34
N THR A 130 13.34 -2.73 9.01
CA THR A 130 14.13 -1.70 8.34
C THR A 130 13.49 -0.32 8.51
N LEU A 131 12.17 -0.19 8.31
CA LEU A 131 11.49 1.10 8.40
C LEU A 131 11.45 1.62 9.84
N GLN A 132 11.24 0.76 10.83
CA GLN A 132 11.31 1.15 12.25
C GLN A 132 12.64 1.81 12.60
N ASN A 133 13.74 1.38 11.99
CA ASN A 133 15.10 1.87 12.26
C ASN A 133 15.46 3.13 11.47
N VAL A 134 14.64 3.61 10.54
CA VAL A 134 14.96 4.83 9.75
C VAL A 134 15.01 6.09 10.62
N LEU A 135 14.20 6.13 11.68
CA LEU A 135 14.13 7.25 12.63
C LEU A 135 14.71 6.88 14.01
N SER A 136 15.69 5.96 14.06
CA SER A 136 16.28 5.44 15.29
C SER A 136 16.87 6.53 16.22
N ASP A 137 17.27 7.67 15.65
CA ASP A 137 17.79 8.83 16.42
C ASP A 137 16.66 9.67 17.07
N SER A 138 15.40 9.26 16.89
CA SER A 138 14.23 9.93 17.47
C SER A 138 13.41 8.97 18.33
N VAL A 139 12.48 9.51 19.10
CA VAL A 139 11.47 8.72 19.84
C VAL A 139 10.35 8.20 18.93
N TYR A 140 10.34 8.59 17.65
CA TYR A 140 9.29 8.24 16.70
C TYR A 140 9.63 6.93 15.96
N ASN A 141 8.72 5.96 16.00
CA ASN A 141 8.87 4.69 15.28
C ASN A 141 8.01 4.70 14.02
N VAL A 142 8.65 4.52 12.87
CA VAL A 142 7.91 4.32 11.61
C VAL A 142 7.18 2.99 11.67
N ARG A 143 5.87 3.03 11.47
CA ARG A 143 5.02 1.84 11.49
C ARG A 143 4.43 1.60 10.11
N VAL A 144 4.75 0.45 9.52
CA VAL A 144 4.14 -0.03 8.28
C VAL A 144 3.15 -1.13 8.59
N CYS A 145 1.96 -1.06 8.01
CA CYS A 145 0.91 -2.06 8.11
C CYS A 145 0.67 -2.71 6.74
N PHE A 146 0.42 -4.00 6.74
CA PHE A 146 0.15 -4.78 5.53
C PHE A 146 -1.23 -5.41 5.61
N GLY A 147 -2.05 -5.15 4.59
CA GLY A 147 -3.30 -5.85 4.36
C GLY A 147 -3.16 -6.81 3.21
N ILE A 148 -3.64 -8.02 3.38
CA ILE A 148 -3.51 -9.09 2.39
C ILE A 148 -4.90 -9.56 1.97
N TYR A 149 -5.22 -9.38 0.69
CA TYR A 149 -6.42 -9.93 0.08
C TYR A 149 -6.06 -11.14 -0.78
N ARG A 150 -6.71 -12.28 -0.53
CA ARG A 150 -6.56 -13.50 -1.32
C ARG A 150 -7.62 -13.51 -2.41
N THR A 151 -7.21 -13.70 -3.66
CA THR A 151 -8.12 -13.82 -4.81
C THR A 151 -7.69 -14.91 -5.77
N ASP A 152 -8.66 -15.57 -6.36
CA ASP A 152 -8.52 -16.49 -7.50
C ASP A 152 -9.03 -15.87 -8.81
N ASN A 153 -9.41 -14.58 -8.77
CA ASN A 153 -10.04 -13.87 -9.90
C ASN A 153 -9.30 -12.56 -10.24
N MET A 154 -8.25 -12.66 -11.05
CA MET A 154 -7.50 -11.49 -11.53
C MET A 154 -8.21 -10.66 -12.61
N ASN A 155 -9.50 -10.90 -12.87
CA ASN A 155 -10.33 -10.01 -13.70
C ASN A 155 -10.98 -8.89 -12.89
N GLU A 156 -10.94 -8.94 -11.58
CA GLU A 156 -11.33 -7.82 -10.72
C GLU A 156 -10.43 -6.60 -10.97
N SER A 157 -10.96 -5.40 -10.74
CA SER A 157 -10.14 -4.20 -10.91
C SER A 157 -9.07 -4.13 -9.81
N LEU A 158 -7.91 -3.57 -10.15
CA LEU A 158 -6.85 -3.33 -9.15
C LEU A 158 -7.36 -2.51 -7.97
N SER A 159 -8.17 -1.46 -8.24
CA SER A 159 -8.75 -0.64 -7.18
C SER A 159 -9.59 -1.46 -6.21
N PHE A 160 -10.48 -2.31 -6.72
CA PHE A 160 -11.33 -3.16 -5.88
C PHE A 160 -10.53 -4.12 -5.00
N MET A 161 -9.48 -4.72 -5.56
CA MET A 161 -8.60 -5.60 -4.79
C MET A 161 -7.79 -4.83 -3.74
N CYS A 162 -7.31 -3.63 -4.08
CA CYS A 162 -6.63 -2.74 -3.13
C CYS A 162 -7.57 -2.28 -2.02
N ASP A 163 -8.83 -1.97 -2.33
CA ASP A 163 -9.83 -1.56 -1.34
C ASP A 163 -10.05 -2.68 -0.31
N LYS A 164 -10.20 -3.94 -0.76
CA LYS A 164 -10.30 -5.08 0.16
C LYS A 164 -9.06 -5.22 1.05
N ALA A 165 -7.87 -5.15 0.48
CA ALA A 165 -6.63 -5.21 1.24
C ALA A 165 -6.49 -4.02 2.21
N SER A 166 -6.95 -2.82 1.84
CA SER A 166 -6.93 -1.64 2.71
C SER A 166 -7.88 -1.77 3.90
N PHE A 167 -9.04 -2.45 3.78
CA PHE A 167 -9.88 -2.78 4.93
C PHE A 167 -9.15 -3.66 5.95
N ALA A 168 -8.31 -4.60 5.48
CA ALA A 168 -7.48 -5.37 6.38
C ALA A 168 -6.44 -4.50 7.11
N VAL A 169 -5.80 -3.53 6.41
CA VAL A 169 -4.94 -2.53 7.07
C VAL A 169 -5.70 -1.75 8.11
N ALA A 170 -6.90 -1.25 7.78
CA ALA A 170 -7.71 -0.44 8.68
C ALA A 170 -8.07 -1.19 9.97
N SER A 171 -8.27 -2.52 9.91
CA SER A 171 -8.62 -3.33 11.08
C SER A 171 -7.50 -3.41 12.13
N ILE A 172 -6.24 -3.15 11.74
CA ILE A 172 -5.06 -3.21 12.63
C ILE A 172 -4.39 -1.85 12.83
N LYS A 173 -4.93 -0.77 12.25
CA LYS A 173 -4.27 0.54 12.27
C LYS A 173 -4.11 1.09 13.68
N ASP A 174 -5.04 0.79 14.58
CA ASP A 174 -5.01 1.21 15.99
C ASP A 174 -4.32 0.20 16.91
N ASP A 175 -4.03 -1.02 16.43
CA ASP A 175 -3.30 -2.03 17.18
C ASP A 175 -1.79 -1.91 16.95
N THR A 176 -1.05 -1.48 17.97
CA THR A 176 0.41 -1.30 17.90
C THR A 176 1.20 -2.61 17.80
N HIS A 177 0.58 -3.74 18.09
CA HIS A 177 1.24 -5.06 18.08
C HIS A 177 1.09 -5.77 16.73
N SER A 178 -0.03 -5.57 16.04
CA SER A 178 -0.30 -6.16 14.75
C SER A 178 0.19 -5.28 13.61
N PHE A 179 0.77 -5.89 12.57
CA PHE A 179 1.20 -5.19 11.38
C PHE A 179 0.85 -5.93 10.08
N ILE A 180 0.28 -7.12 10.17
CA ILE A 180 -0.25 -7.91 9.05
C ILE A 180 -1.68 -8.29 9.38
N ALA A 181 -2.58 -8.10 8.44
CA ALA A 181 -3.95 -8.63 8.49
C ALA A 181 -4.36 -9.21 7.15
N TYR A 182 -5.08 -10.32 7.19
CA TYR A 182 -5.72 -10.92 6.04
C TYR A 182 -7.17 -10.43 5.97
N TYR A 183 -7.60 -9.99 4.78
CA TYR A 183 -8.97 -9.57 4.55
C TYR A 183 -9.93 -10.75 4.72
N ASP A 184 -11.03 -10.50 5.42
CA ASP A 184 -12.25 -11.31 5.37
C ASP A 184 -13.48 -10.39 5.25
N ASP A 185 -14.61 -10.96 4.81
CA ASP A 185 -15.82 -10.17 4.53
C ASP A 185 -16.41 -9.53 5.80
N THR A 186 -16.12 -10.05 6.99
CA THR A 186 -16.57 -9.46 8.27
C THR A 186 -15.95 -8.10 8.54
N MET A 187 -14.76 -7.82 7.99
CA MET A 187 -14.10 -6.52 8.10
C MET A 187 -14.88 -5.42 7.38
N LEU A 188 -15.42 -5.73 6.19
CA LEU A 188 -16.27 -4.79 5.45
C LEU A 188 -17.58 -4.53 6.20
N GLU A 189 -18.21 -5.59 6.73
CA GLU A 189 -19.43 -5.46 7.54
C GLU A 189 -19.19 -4.59 8.78
N ALA A 190 -18.07 -4.80 9.48
CA ALA A 190 -17.67 -3.99 10.61
C ALA A 190 -17.45 -2.51 10.24
N ALA A 191 -16.80 -2.23 9.12
CA ALA A 191 -16.57 -0.88 8.63
C ALA A 191 -17.89 -0.17 8.27
N ILE A 192 -18.83 -0.86 7.61
CA ILE A 192 -20.17 -0.35 7.29
C ILE A 192 -20.92 -0.04 8.58
N LYS A 193 -20.94 -0.98 9.54
CA LYS A 193 -21.61 -0.79 10.83
C LYS A 193 -21.05 0.40 11.60
N TYR A 194 -19.72 0.53 11.66
CA TYR A 194 -19.09 1.68 12.30
C TYR A 194 -19.52 3.01 11.63
N LYS A 195 -19.47 3.05 10.31
CA LYS A 195 -19.89 4.22 9.54
C LYS A 195 -21.35 4.60 9.82
N THR A 196 -22.25 3.62 9.82
CA THR A 196 -23.68 3.84 10.15
C THR A 196 -23.83 4.44 11.55
N ILE A 197 -23.14 3.89 12.55
CA ILE A 197 -23.20 4.42 13.93
C ILE A 197 -22.73 5.88 13.98
N VAL A 198 -21.62 6.20 13.27
CA VAL A 198 -21.09 7.57 13.24
C VAL A 198 -22.05 8.52 12.54
N ASP A 199 -22.64 8.11 11.42
CA ASP A 199 -23.56 8.96 10.65
C ASP A 199 -24.89 9.21 11.40
N GLU A 200 -25.36 8.26 12.20
CA GLU A 200 -26.59 8.36 12.99
C GLU A 200 -26.37 9.02 14.37
N PHE A 201 -25.13 9.28 14.79
CA PHE A 201 -24.79 9.72 16.13
C PHE A 201 -25.48 11.03 16.55
N ASP A 202 -25.44 12.04 15.71
CA ASP A 202 -26.06 13.35 16.00
C ASP A 202 -27.59 13.27 16.12
N ASP A 203 -28.21 12.41 15.32
CA ASP A 203 -29.67 12.24 15.35
C ASP A 203 -30.08 11.40 16.56
N ALA A 204 -29.30 10.41 16.97
CA ALA A 204 -29.52 9.66 18.21
C ALA A 204 -29.40 10.54 19.47
N ILE A 205 -28.47 11.52 19.49
CA ILE A 205 -28.38 12.53 20.56
C ILE A 205 -29.65 13.37 20.60
N LYS A 206 -30.10 13.89 19.45
CA LYS A 206 -31.33 14.72 19.38
C LYS A 206 -32.56 13.93 19.76
N ALA A 207 -32.62 12.65 19.43
CA ALA A 207 -33.71 11.74 19.81
C ALA A 207 -33.71 11.34 21.30
N GLY A 208 -32.66 11.71 22.07
CA GLY A 208 -32.54 11.36 23.48
C GLY A 208 -32.27 9.90 23.76
N GLU A 209 -31.66 9.18 22.82
CA GLU A 209 -31.28 7.77 22.96
C GLU A 209 -30.15 7.59 23.96
N PHE A 210 -29.28 8.61 24.12
CA PHE A 210 -28.19 8.60 25.07
C PHE A 210 -28.70 8.95 26.49
N LYS A 211 -28.44 8.06 27.43
CA LYS A 211 -28.80 8.24 28.85
C LYS A 211 -27.51 8.25 29.67
N MET A 212 -27.39 9.27 30.51
CA MET A 212 -26.29 9.36 31.47
C MET A 212 -26.58 8.48 32.69
N TYR A 213 -25.67 7.61 33.04
CA TYR A 213 -25.70 6.85 34.27
C TYR A 213 -24.52 7.25 35.14
N LEU A 214 -24.78 7.53 36.42
CA LEU A 214 -23.77 7.86 37.39
C LEU A 214 -23.46 6.61 38.22
N GLN A 215 -22.19 6.25 38.28
CA GLN A 215 -21.73 5.17 39.15
C GLN A 215 -21.11 5.79 40.41
N PRO A 216 -21.71 5.56 41.61
CA PRO A 216 -21.16 6.07 42.87
C PRO A 216 -19.80 5.42 43.16
N GLN A 217 -18.85 6.23 43.57
CA GLN A 217 -17.56 5.77 44.04
C GLN A 217 -17.52 5.78 45.55
N ILE A 218 -17.04 4.70 46.15
CA ILE A 218 -16.88 4.57 47.61
C ILE A 218 -15.37 4.52 47.88
N SER A 219 -14.91 5.36 48.80
CA SER A 219 -13.54 5.30 49.27
C SER A 219 -13.32 4.00 50.09
N ALA A 220 -12.39 3.16 49.63
CA ALA A 220 -12.01 1.95 50.36
C ALA A 220 -11.39 2.23 51.73
N LYS A 221 -10.92 3.45 51.99
CA LYS A 221 -10.31 3.86 53.26
C LYS A 221 -11.31 4.42 54.27
N THR A 222 -12.35 5.14 53.77
CA THR A 222 -13.26 5.91 54.62
C THR A 222 -14.71 5.42 54.58
N LEU A 223 -15.07 4.53 53.63
CA LEU A 223 -16.42 4.08 53.36
C LEU A 223 -17.45 5.18 53.09
N TYR A 224 -16.97 6.42 52.75
CA TYR A 224 -17.82 7.53 52.36
C TYR A 224 -18.07 7.54 50.87
N PHE A 225 -19.33 7.88 50.50
CA PHE A 225 -19.69 8.21 49.12
C PHE A 225 -19.10 9.56 48.73
N PHE A 226 -18.40 9.63 47.59
CA PHE A 226 -18.12 10.91 46.96
C PHE A 226 -19.28 11.23 46.01
N PRO A 227 -20.04 12.32 46.24
CA PRO A 227 -20.96 12.83 45.25
C PRO A 227 -20.14 13.36 44.07
N LEU A 228 -20.51 12.93 42.87
CA LEU A 228 -19.96 13.46 41.61
C LEU A 228 -20.47 14.87 41.36
#